data_438e7fe679a810449479028cc91d8ce5
#
_entry.id   438e7fe679a810449479028cc91d8ce5
#
_cell.length_a   1.000
_cell.length_b   1.000
_cell.length_c   1.000
_cell.angle_alpha   90.00
_cell.angle_beta   90.00
_cell.angle_gamma   90.00
#
_symmetry.space_group_name_H-M   'P 1'
#
loop_
_entity.id
_entity.type
_entity.pdbx_description
1 polymer ?
#
loop_
_entity_poly.entity_id
_entity_poly.type
_entity_poly.pdbx_seq_one_letter_code
_entity_poly.pdbx_strand_id
1 'polypeptide(L)'
;QKYAGKIKCIYIDPPYNTGDDGFIYKDNYQHSSWLTLMNDRVKSAYPLMSQNAAFFCQISDLENTNLNKLMLSVFGEDNHRETISVVTSTKSGVNAINVKRGERLFKIKEYVHFYSKHPSFRFNPFYTPDKYNPNYCWEIYQHQNGEWHVSNLKKDKKLTDEELEKSDILVESMYSYLKDVAKSYNNFVKLKEIKK
;
A
#
# COMPACT_ATOMS: atom_id res chain seq x y z
N GLN A 1 -26.42 -18.04 8.21
CA GLN A 1 -24.96 -18.15 8.54
C GLN A 1 -24.56 -17.09 9.56
N LYS A 2 -23.97 -17.51 10.67
CA LYS A 2 -23.67 -16.65 11.84
C LYS A 2 -22.82 -15.41 11.53
N TYR A 3 -21.91 -15.49 10.55
CA TYR A 3 -20.91 -14.47 10.22
C TYR A 3 -21.14 -13.76 8.87
N ALA A 4 -22.21 -14.07 8.14
CA ALA A 4 -22.49 -13.44 6.87
C ALA A 4 -22.55 -11.90 7.01
N GLY A 5 -21.79 -11.19 6.17
CA GLY A 5 -21.74 -9.74 6.14
C GLY A 5 -21.12 -9.07 7.39
N LYS A 6 -20.42 -9.80 8.26
CA LYS A 6 -19.90 -9.27 9.53
C LYS A 6 -18.39 -9.14 9.61
N ILE A 7 -17.66 -9.87 8.77
CA ILE A 7 -16.20 -9.93 8.82
C ILE A 7 -15.62 -8.65 8.18
N LYS A 8 -14.78 -7.93 8.90
CA LYS A 8 -14.17 -6.67 8.44
C LYS A 8 -12.81 -6.87 7.78
N CYS A 9 -12.11 -7.94 8.11
CA CYS A 9 -10.81 -8.24 7.54
C CYS A 9 -10.65 -9.76 7.39
N ILE A 10 -10.19 -10.18 6.24
CA ILE A 10 -9.77 -11.55 5.96
C ILE A 10 -8.33 -11.48 5.44
N TYR A 11 -7.45 -12.24 6.07
CA TYR A 11 -6.09 -12.48 5.61
C TYR A 11 -5.89 -13.97 5.41
N ILE A 12 -5.42 -14.37 4.23
CA ILE A 12 -5.11 -15.74 3.91
C ILE A 12 -3.68 -15.88 3.40
N ASP A 13 -3.05 -16.96 3.81
CA ASP A 13 -1.73 -17.42 3.38
C ASP A 13 -1.90 -18.83 2.79
N PRO A 14 -2.25 -18.94 1.49
CA PRO A 14 -2.55 -20.22 0.86
C PRO A 14 -1.28 -21.00 0.55
N PRO A 15 -1.37 -22.28 0.16
CA PRO A 15 -0.25 -22.99 -0.43
C PRO A 15 0.32 -22.23 -1.62
N TYR A 16 1.64 -22.00 -1.65
CA TYR A 16 2.29 -21.21 -2.71
C TYR A 16 2.52 -21.99 -4.01
N ASN A 17 2.23 -23.28 -3.98
CA ASN A 17 2.39 -24.20 -5.09
C ASN A 17 3.84 -24.32 -5.57
N THR A 18 4.79 -24.21 -4.64
CA THR A 18 6.23 -24.22 -4.93
C THR A 18 6.78 -25.63 -5.10
N GLY A 19 6.05 -26.62 -4.62
CA GLY A 19 6.53 -28.01 -4.57
C GLY A 19 7.58 -28.25 -3.49
N ASP A 20 7.69 -27.33 -2.52
CA ASP A 20 8.66 -27.43 -1.43
C ASP A 20 8.09 -28.38 -0.35
N ASP A 21 8.63 -29.62 -0.29
CA ASP A 21 8.10 -30.73 0.51
C ASP A 21 8.27 -30.56 2.04
N GLY A 22 8.67 -29.37 2.50
CA GLY A 22 8.82 -29.06 3.93
C GLY A 22 7.50 -28.86 4.68
N PHE A 23 6.37 -28.83 3.98
CA PHE A 23 5.04 -28.59 4.58
C PHE A 23 4.26 -29.91 4.81
N ILE A 24 3.48 -29.94 5.88
CA ILE A 24 2.60 -31.08 6.22
C ILE A 24 1.43 -31.21 5.23
N TYR A 25 1.09 -30.14 4.52
CA TYR A 25 0.02 -30.11 3.51
C TYR A 25 0.58 -30.12 2.08
N LYS A 26 -0.26 -30.54 1.14
CA LYS A 26 0.11 -30.58 -0.29
C LYS A 26 0.42 -29.18 -0.81
N ASP A 27 1.61 -29.00 -1.38
CA ASP A 27 2.09 -27.75 -2.02
C ASP A 27 2.61 -27.99 -3.45
N ASN A 28 2.09 -29.02 -4.12
CA ASN A 28 2.44 -29.36 -5.51
C ASN A 28 1.15 -29.70 -6.27
N TYR A 29 0.49 -28.66 -6.79
CA TYR A 29 -0.72 -28.77 -7.59
C TYR A 29 -0.43 -28.43 -9.05
N GLN A 30 -1.21 -28.98 -9.97
CA GLN A 30 -1.34 -28.35 -11.28
C GLN A 30 -1.97 -26.97 -11.11
N HIS A 31 -1.56 -25.98 -11.89
CA HIS A 31 -2.08 -24.60 -11.81
C HIS A 31 -3.61 -24.53 -11.83
N SER A 32 -4.26 -25.34 -12.67
CA SER A 32 -5.74 -25.41 -12.74
C SER A 32 -6.39 -25.94 -11.46
N SER A 33 -5.79 -26.95 -10.84
CA SER A 33 -6.27 -27.50 -9.56
C SER A 33 -6.09 -26.53 -8.43
N TRP A 34 -4.95 -25.83 -8.39
CA TRP A 34 -4.67 -24.76 -7.43
C TRP A 34 -5.67 -23.61 -7.59
N LEU A 35 -5.93 -23.16 -8.82
CA LEU A 35 -6.93 -22.13 -9.11
C LEU A 35 -8.34 -22.53 -8.68
N THR A 36 -8.72 -23.80 -8.90
CA THR A 36 -10.02 -24.30 -8.44
C THR A 36 -10.12 -24.24 -6.91
N LEU A 37 -9.10 -24.72 -6.21
CA LEU A 37 -9.04 -24.63 -4.74
C LEU A 37 -9.19 -23.19 -4.25
N MET A 38 -8.42 -22.26 -4.84
CA MET A 38 -8.43 -20.86 -4.45
C MET A 38 -9.76 -20.18 -4.77
N ASN A 39 -10.35 -20.46 -5.94
CA ASN A 39 -11.65 -19.93 -6.32
C ASN A 39 -12.74 -20.31 -5.30
N ASP A 40 -12.77 -21.56 -4.86
CA ASP A 40 -13.74 -22.03 -3.87
C ASP A 40 -13.54 -21.35 -2.52
N ARG A 41 -12.29 -21.16 -2.09
CA ARG A 41 -11.97 -20.49 -0.82
C ARG A 41 -12.33 -19.00 -0.86
N VAL A 42 -11.94 -18.29 -1.90
CA VAL A 42 -12.23 -16.86 -2.05
C VAL A 42 -13.74 -16.62 -2.18
N LYS A 43 -14.43 -17.40 -3.01
CA LYS A 43 -15.91 -17.32 -3.15
C LYS A 43 -16.66 -17.66 -1.87
N SER A 44 -16.15 -18.59 -1.06
CA SER A 44 -16.75 -18.92 0.23
C SER A 44 -16.51 -17.83 1.28
N ALA A 45 -15.39 -17.12 1.20
CA ALA A 45 -15.04 -16.01 2.08
C ALA A 45 -15.83 -14.73 1.75
N TYR A 46 -16.07 -14.47 0.48
CA TYR A 46 -16.70 -13.23 0.00
C TYR A 46 -18.04 -12.88 0.68
N PRO A 47 -19.02 -13.80 0.83
CA PRO A 47 -20.28 -13.49 1.52
C PRO A 47 -20.15 -13.23 3.03
N LEU A 48 -19.02 -13.60 3.64
CA LEU A 48 -18.77 -13.33 5.05
C LEU A 48 -18.37 -11.87 5.27
N MET A 49 -17.81 -11.21 4.26
CA MET A 49 -17.27 -9.86 4.34
C MET A 49 -18.38 -8.82 4.50
N SER A 50 -18.19 -7.85 5.39
CA SER A 50 -19.00 -6.64 5.47
C SER A 50 -18.72 -5.71 4.30
N GLN A 51 -19.58 -4.70 4.07
CA GLN A 51 -19.40 -3.76 2.95
C GLN A 51 -18.06 -3.00 3.03
N ASN A 52 -17.63 -2.59 4.23
CA ASN A 52 -16.33 -1.94 4.44
C ASN A 52 -15.27 -2.94 4.92
N ALA A 53 -15.13 -4.06 4.19
CA ALA A 53 -14.17 -5.10 4.53
C ALA A 53 -12.97 -5.12 3.59
N ALA A 54 -11.82 -5.50 4.15
CA ALA A 54 -10.58 -5.76 3.47
C ALA A 54 -10.34 -7.26 3.29
N PHE A 55 -9.76 -7.66 2.17
CA PHE A 55 -9.28 -9.01 1.91
C PHE A 55 -7.81 -8.95 1.49
N PHE A 56 -6.98 -9.71 2.18
CA PHE A 56 -5.55 -9.84 1.87
C PHE A 56 -5.23 -11.29 1.54
N CYS A 57 -4.47 -11.49 0.48
CA CYS A 57 -3.99 -12.81 0.09
C CYS A 57 -2.50 -12.75 -0.21
N GLN A 58 -1.69 -13.43 0.58
CA GLN A 58 -0.25 -13.53 0.39
C GLN A 58 0.07 -14.63 -0.62
N ILE A 59 1.10 -14.44 -1.42
CA ILE A 59 1.52 -15.39 -2.44
C ILE A 59 2.97 -15.14 -2.88
N SER A 60 3.64 -16.18 -3.36
CA SER A 60 4.94 -16.06 -4.02
C SER A 60 4.81 -15.79 -5.52
N ASP A 61 5.94 -15.61 -6.21
CA ASP A 61 6.00 -15.31 -7.65
C ASP A 61 5.25 -16.32 -8.52
N LEU A 62 5.26 -17.61 -8.15
CA LEU A 62 4.80 -18.71 -9.00
C LEU A 62 3.33 -18.57 -9.39
N GLU A 63 2.47 -18.34 -8.41
CA GLU A 63 1.01 -18.23 -8.62
C GLU A 63 0.51 -16.78 -8.57
N ASN A 64 1.41 -15.79 -8.47
CA ASN A 64 1.06 -14.39 -8.33
C ASN A 64 0.09 -13.91 -9.43
N THR A 65 0.42 -14.17 -10.69
CA THR A 65 -0.41 -13.75 -11.84
C THR A 65 -1.75 -14.47 -11.86
N ASN A 66 -1.77 -15.76 -11.57
CA ASN A 66 -2.99 -16.57 -11.52
C ASN A 66 -3.92 -16.13 -10.40
N LEU A 67 -3.36 -15.89 -9.22
CA LEU A 67 -4.11 -15.35 -8.08
C LEU A 67 -4.72 -13.98 -8.40
N ASN A 68 -3.94 -13.07 -8.98
CA ASN A 68 -4.43 -11.73 -9.31
C ASN A 68 -5.63 -11.78 -10.27
N LYS A 69 -5.55 -12.58 -11.33
CA LYS A 69 -6.67 -12.79 -12.28
C LYS A 69 -7.90 -13.36 -11.58
N LEU A 70 -7.72 -14.32 -10.69
CA LEU A 70 -8.79 -14.90 -9.89
C LEU A 70 -9.44 -13.84 -9.00
N MET A 71 -8.64 -13.07 -8.28
CA MET A 71 -9.13 -12.02 -7.38
C MET A 71 -9.91 -10.95 -8.14
N LEU A 72 -9.41 -10.50 -9.31
CA LEU A 72 -10.12 -9.58 -10.19
C LEU A 72 -11.47 -10.13 -10.63
N SER A 73 -11.56 -11.45 -10.94
CA SER A 73 -12.83 -12.08 -11.35
C SER A 73 -13.86 -12.14 -10.23
N VAL A 74 -13.45 -12.22 -8.97
CA VAL A 74 -14.34 -12.32 -7.80
C VAL A 74 -14.71 -10.96 -7.24
N PHE A 75 -13.73 -10.05 -7.12
CA PHE A 75 -13.90 -8.74 -6.49
C PHE A 75 -14.20 -7.61 -7.48
N GLY A 76 -13.80 -7.75 -8.74
CA GLY A 76 -13.84 -6.68 -9.75
C GLY A 76 -12.63 -5.72 -9.64
N GLU A 77 -12.35 -5.03 -10.75
CA GLU A 77 -11.21 -4.10 -10.86
C GLU A 77 -11.33 -2.91 -9.89
N ASP A 78 -12.52 -2.35 -9.74
CA ASP A 78 -12.79 -1.21 -8.85
C ASP A 78 -12.51 -1.49 -7.37
N ASN A 79 -12.39 -2.75 -7.01
CA ASN A 79 -12.13 -3.20 -5.65
C ASN A 79 -10.67 -3.62 -5.42
N HIS A 80 -9.83 -3.65 -6.45
CA HIS A 80 -8.39 -3.79 -6.29
C HIS A 80 -7.82 -2.52 -5.63
N ARG A 81 -7.13 -2.68 -4.51
CA ARG A 81 -6.57 -1.56 -3.76
C ARG A 81 -5.07 -1.43 -3.98
N GLU A 82 -4.35 -2.55 -3.84
CA GLU A 82 -2.90 -2.56 -3.99
C GLU A 82 -2.37 -3.99 -4.15
N THR A 83 -1.21 -4.10 -4.78
CA THR A 83 -0.37 -5.30 -4.71
C THR A 83 0.91 -4.95 -3.97
N ILE A 84 0.97 -5.32 -2.71
CA ILE A 84 2.04 -5.00 -1.79
C ILE A 84 3.20 -5.98 -2.00
N SER A 85 4.40 -5.48 -2.26
CA SER A 85 5.61 -6.30 -2.27
C SER A 85 6.24 -6.35 -0.89
N VAL A 86 6.40 -7.56 -0.35
CA VAL A 86 6.97 -7.80 0.98
C VAL A 86 8.35 -8.40 0.83
N VAL A 87 9.35 -7.79 1.44
CA VAL A 87 10.70 -8.36 1.48
C VAL A 87 10.74 -9.46 2.54
N THR A 88 10.96 -10.70 2.10
CA THR A 88 10.93 -11.90 2.97
C THR A 88 12.30 -12.49 3.24
N SER A 89 13.31 -12.10 2.46
CA SER A 89 14.67 -12.59 2.67
C SER A 89 15.73 -11.53 2.37
N THR A 90 16.91 -11.67 2.98
CA THR A 90 18.06 -10.84 2.70
C THR A 90 18.84 -11.39 1.50
N LYS A 91 19.65 -10.54 0.85
CA LYS A 91 20.55 -10.92 -0.25
C LYS A 91 21.69 -11.85 0.20
N SER A 92 21.80 -12.11 1.50
CA SER A 92 22.82 -12.97 2.14
C SER A 92 22.12 -14.03 2.98
N GLY A 93 22.76 -15.18 3.17
CA GLY A 93 22.26 -16.27 3.99
C GLY A 93 21.92 -17.52 3.18
N VAL A 94 21.21 -18.45 3.80
CA VAL A 94 20.92 -19.79 3.24
C VAL A 94 20.21 -19.72 1.88
N ASN A 95 19.29 -18.77 1.70
CA ASN A 95 18.58 -18.58 0.44
C ASN A 95 19.49 -18.12 -0.71
N ALA A 96 20.57 -17.40 -0.41
CA ALA A 96 21.55 -16.99 -1.41
C ALA A 96 22.41 -18.17 -1.90
N ILE A 97 22.66 -19.15 -1.03
CA ILE A 97 23.48 -20.34 -1.34
C ILE A 97 22.76 -21.27 -2.32
N ASN A 98 21.45 -21.33 -2.25
CA ASN A 98 20.60 -22.21 -3.09
C ASN A 98 20.34 -21.66 -4.49
N VAL A 99 20.81 -20.44 -4.81
CA VAL A 99 20.69 -19.90 -6.16
C VAL A 99 21.90 -20.32 -6.99
N LYS A 100 21.69 -21.19 -7.96
CA LYS A 100 22.74 -21.53 -8.91
C LYS A 100 23.20 -20.29 -9.67
N ARG A 101 24.50 -20.11 -9.69
CA ARG A 101 25.13 -18.92 -10.27
C ARG A 101 24.77 -18.75 -11.74
N GLY A 102 24.15 -17.63 -12.08
CA GLY A 102 23.80 -17.27 -13.46
C GLY A 102 22.48 -17.83 -13.98
N GLU A 103 21.75 -18.67 -13.20
CA GLU A 103 20.48 -19.24 -13.64
C GLU A 103 19.28 -18.33 -13.33
N ARG A 104 19.31 -17.61 -12.20
CA ARG A 104 18.24 -16.71 -11.79
C ARG A 104 18.71 -15.64 -10.81
N LEU A 105 17.92 -14.59 -10.67
CA LEU A 105 18.10 -13.61 -9.60
C LEU A 105 17.60 -14.15 -8.25
N PHE A 106 18.07 -13.56 -7.16
CA PHE A 106 17.62 -13.90 -5.82
C PHE A 106 16.12 -13.61 -5.67
N LYS A 107 15.40 -14.58 -5.12
CA LYS A 107 14.03 -14.40 -4.69
C LYS A 107 14.04 -13.78 -3.28
N ILE A 108 13.70 -12.52 -3.18
CA ILE A 108 13.75 -11.76 -1.93
C ILE A 108 12.41 -11.19 -1.51
N LYS A 109 11.35 -11.45 -2.29
CA LYS A 109 10.04 -10.86 -2.06
C LYS A 109 8.92 -11.87 -2.26
N GLU A 110 7.81 -11.55 -1.64
CA GLU A 110 6.49 -12.11 -1.84
C GLU A 110 5.50 -10.98 -2.09
N TYR A 111 4.25 -11.32 -2.37
CA TYR A 111 3.20 -10.37 -2.66
C TYR A 111 2.03 -10.55 -1.71
N VAL A 112 1.39 -9.45 -1.37
CA VAL A 112 0.10 -9.46 -0.70
C VAL A 112 -0.88 -8.68 -1.58
N HIS A 113 -1.85 -9.37 -2.18
CA HIS A 113 -2.94 -8.74 -2.91
C HIS A 113 -3.96 -8.19 -1.93
N PHE A 114 -4.24 -6.91 -2.03
CA PHE A 114 -5.22 -6.21 -1.21
C PHE A 114 -6.44 -5.83 -2.04
N TYR A 115 -7.59 -6.36 -1.64
CA TYR A 115 -8.88 -6.07 -2.22
C TYR A 115 -9.86 -5.59 -1.17
N SER A 116 -10.80 -4.75 -1.56
CA SER A 116 -11.96 -4.39 -0.72
C SER A 116 -13.22 -5.10 -1.17
N LYS A 117 -14.21 -5.17 -0.29
CA LYS A 117 -15.54 -5.70 -0.65
C LYS A 117 -16.31 -4.76 -1.57
N HIS A 118 -16.13 -3.43 -1.38
CA HIS A 118 -16.89 -2.40 -2.09
C HIS A 118 -15.99 -1.21 -2.45
N PRO A 119 -16.24 -0.50 -3.57
CA PRO A 119 -15.42 0.64 -3.98
C PRO A 119 -15.37 1.80 -2.96
N SER A 120 -16.40 1.95 -2.14
CA SER A 120 -16.44 2.96 -1.07
C SER A 120 -15.59 2.62 0.16
N PHE A 121 -14.85 1.51 0.14
CA PHE A 121 -13.96 1.13 1.24
C PHE A 121 -13.05 2.28 1.67
N ARG A 122 -12.92 2.47 2.99
CA ARG A 122 -12.00 3.40 3.62
C ARG A 122 -11.33 2.71 4.80
N PHE A 123 -10.03 2.90 4.94
CA PHE A 123 -9.28 2.48 6.13
C PHE A 123 -8.87 3.69 6.95
N ASN A 124 -8.62 3.47 8.23
CA ASN A 124 -8.04 4.49 9.10
C ASN A 124 -6.52 4.43 8.96
N PRO A 125 -5.87 5.43 8.35
CA PRO A 125 -4.43 5.41 8.21
C PRO A 125 -3.75 5.54 9.58
N PHE A 126 -2.68 4.79 9.77
CA PHE A 126 -1.77 5.02 10.87
C PHE A 126 -0.70 6.01 10.43
N TYR A 127 -0.56 7.08 11.19
CA TYR A 127 0.51 8.04 11.00
C TYR A 127 1.61 7.73 12.01
N THR A 128 2.81 7.42 11.51
CA THR A 128 4.02 7.39 12.33
C THR A 128 4.74 8.73 12.15
N PRO A 129 5.29 9.33 13.21
CA PRO A 129 6.18 10.47 13.05
C PRO A 129 7.32 10.10 12.12
N ASP A 130 7.42 10.81 11.01
CA ASP A 130 8.56 10.65 10.10
C ASP A 130 9.72 11.55 10.57
N LYS A 131 10.95 11.17 10.22
CA LYS A 131 12.10 12.04 10.43
C LYS A 131 11.94 13.27 9.56
N TYR A 132 12.38 14.41 10.08
CA TYR A 132 12.42 15.66 9.33
C TYR A 132 13.08 15.44 7.97
N ASN A 133 12.40 15.87 6.90
CA ASN A 133 12.95 15.83 5.55
C ASN A 133 13.34 17.26 5.15
N PRO A 134 14.64 17.52 4.90
CA PRO A 134 15.16 18.86 4.54
C PRO A 134 14.53 19.49 3.31
N ASN A 135 13.79 18.75 2.51
CA ASN A 135 13.04 19.26 1.36
C ASN A 135 11.71 19.93 1.77
N TYR A 136 11.22 19.69 2.99
CA TYR A 136 10.04 20.35 3.53
C TYR A 136 10.38 21.70 4.18
N CYS A 137 10.86 22.63 3.38
CA CYS A 137 11.32 23.94 3.82
C CYS A 137 10.52 25.11 3.20
N TRP A 138 9.30 24.87 2.76
CA TRP A 138 8.45 25.88 2.15
C TRP A 138 7.31 26.26 3.08
N GLU A 139 7.13 27.58 3.29
CA GLU A 139 5.99 28.17 3.95
C GLU A 139 4.99 28.64 2.90
N ILE A 140 3.72 28.25 3.05
CA ILE A 140 2.66 28.61 2.11
C ILE A 140 1.42 28.97 2.94
N TYR A 141 0.94 30.19 2.82
CA TYR A 141 -0.31 30.61 3.45
C TYR A 141 -1.05 31.66 2.60
N GLN A 142 -2.34 31.80 2.82
CA GLN A 142 -3.16 32.81 2.17
C GLN A 142 -3.46 33.96 3.14
N HIS A 143 -3.18 35.19 2.72
CA HIS A 143 -3.55 36.38 3.44
C HIS A 143 -5.07 36.59 3.42
N GLN A 144 -5.58 37.39 4.36
CA GLN A 144 -7.00 37.72 4.43
C GLN A 144 -7.54 38.43 3.18
N ASN A 145 -6.68 39.13 2.43
CA ASN A 145 -7.00 39.76 1.15
C ASN A 145 -7.08 38.75 -0.03
N GLY A 146 -6.83 37.47 0.21
CA GLY A 146 -6.86 36.42 -0.81
C GLY A 146 -5.53 36.19 -1.53
N GLU A 147 -4.49 36.97 -1.26
CA GLU A 147 -3.15 36.79 -1.86
C GLU A 147 -2.42 35.62 -1.19
N TRP A 148 -1.69 34.87 -2.00
CA TRP A 148 -0.89 33.73 -1.52
C TRP A 148 0.54 34.15 -1.23
N HIS A 149 1.03 33.78 -0.07
CA HIS A 149 2.43 33.89 0.31
C HIS A 149 3.11 32.52 0.16
N VAL A 150 4.25 32.51 -0.53
CA VAL A 150 5.09 31.32 -0.72
C VAL A 150 6.53 31.74 -0.48
N SER A 151 7.17 31.19 0.54
CA SER A 151 8.59 31.44 0.82
C SER A 151 9.36 30.16 1.09
N ASN A 152 10.63 30.16 0.75
CA ASN A 152 11.55 29.09 1.13
C ASN A 152 12.24 29.48 2.42
N LEU A 153 11.94 28.77 3.49
CA LEU A 153 12.43 29.11 4.83
C LEU A 153 13.97 29.08 4.95
N LYS A 154 14.65 28.23 4.18
CA LYS A 154 16.12 28.18 4.16
C LYS A 154 16.72 29.35 3.39
N LYS A 155 16.13 29.73 2.25
CA LYS A 155 16.63 30.80 1.39
C LYS A 155 16.23 32.17 1.89
N ASP A 156 14.94 32.36 2.21
CA ASP A 156 14.34 33.65 2.49
C ASP A 156 14.49 34.04 3.97
N LYS A 157 14.28 33.07 4.88
CA LYS A 157 14.41 33.27 6.34
C LYS A 157 15.73 32.75 6.91
N LYS A 158 16.58 32.12 6.09
CA LYS A 158 17.91 31.58 6.48
C LYS A 158 17.87 30.57 7.65
N LEU A 159 16.76 29.85 7.82
CA LEU A 159 16.62 28.85 8.85
C LEU A 159 17.48 27.62 8.51
N THR A 160 18.13 27.06 9.54
CA THR A 160 18.91 25.82 9.45
C THR A 160 18.01 24.60 9.51
N ASP A 161 18.53 23.44 9.09
CA ASP A 161 17.82 22.17 9.21
C ASP A 161 17.47 21.82 10.66
N GLU A 162 18.35 22.17 11.61
CA GLU A 162 18.13 21.93 13.05
C GLU A 162 16.99 22.80 13.61
N GLU A 163 16.86 24.03 13.15
CA GLU A 163 15.77 24.94 13.55
C GLU A 163 14.44 24.49 12.96
N LEU A 164 14.46 24.00 11.69
CA LEU A 164 13.30 23.47 11.03
C LEU A 164 12.81 22.15 11.65
N GLU A 165 13.74 21.25 12.03
CA GLU A 165 13.41 20.00 12.70
C GLU A 165 12.78 20.20 14.09
N LYS A 166 13.17 21.27 14.79
CA LYS A 166 12.64 21.62 16.12
C LYS A 166 11.34 22.43 16.04
N SER A 167 10.92 22.90 14.86
CA SER A 167 9.75 23.74 14.72
C SER A 167 8.47 22.94 14.49
N ASP A 168 7.66 22.79 15.51
CA ASP A 168 6.30 22.21 15.42
C ASP A 168 5.38 22.99 14.47
N ILE A 169 5.68 24.24 14.17
CA ILE A 169 4.89 25.15 13.31
C ILE A 169 4.82 24.65 11.86
N LEU A 170 5.86 24.00 11.34
CA LEU A 170 5.90 23.54 9.95
C LEU A 170 5.02 22.32 9.70
N VAL A 171 4.87 21.44 10.68
CA VAL A 171 4.05 20.24 10.56
C VAL A 171 2.56 20.62 10.62
N GLU A 172 2.18 21.52 11.51
CA GLU A 172 0.80 22.00 11.61
C GLU A 172 0.38 22.85 10.40
N SER A 173 1.22 23.76 9.94
CA SER A 173 0.88 24.62 8.80
C SER A 173 0.79 23.83 7.48
N MET A 174 1.67 22.84 7.25
CA MET A 174 1.57 21.95 6.10
C MET A 174 0.35 21.03 6.17
N TYR A 175 0.03 20.47 7.33
CA TYR A 175 -1.12 19.58 7.50
C TYR A 175 -2.45 20.36 7.37
N SER A 176 -2.57 21.53 7.99
CA SER A 176 -3.70 22.44 7.80
C SER A 176 -3.85 22.87 6.35
N TYR A 177 -2.75 23.21 5.69
CA TYR A 177 -2.73 23.60 4.29
C TYR A 177 -3.16 22.46 3.37
N LEU A 178 -2.62 21.24 3.52
CA LEU A 178 -3.03 20.07 2.74
C LEU A 178 -4.49 19.71 2.96
N LYS A 179 -5.02 19.91 4.16
CA LYS A 179 -6.42 19.71 4.49
C LYS A 179 -7.33 20.75 3.80
N ASP A 180 -6.86 21.96 3.67
CA ASP A 180 -7.60 23.06 3.01
C ASP A 180 -7.43 23.03 1.48
N VAL A 181 -6.28 22.62 0.97
CA VAL A 181 -6.02 22.38 -0.47
C VAL A 181 -6.81 21.17 -0.98
N ALA A 182 -6.93 20.12 -0.20
CA ALA A 182 -7.79 18.98 -0.56
C ALA A 182 -9.27 19.35 -0.66
N LYS A 183 -9.69 20.47 -0.03
CA LYS A 183 -11.04 21.03 -0.14
C LYS A 183 -11.24 21.95 -1.36
N SER A 184 -10.19 22.44 -1.99
CA SER A 184 -10.32 23.32 -3.15
C SER A 184 -9.23 23.08 -4.21
N TYR A 185 -9.51 22.14 -5.13
CA TYR A 185 -8.68 21.85 -6.30
C TYR A 185 -8.31 23.10 -7.12
N ASN A 186 -9.15 24.12 -7.14
CA ASN A 186 -8.91 25.38 -7.82
C ASN A 186 -7.72 26.18 -7.26
N ASN A 187 -7.36 26.00 -5.99
CA ASN A 187 -6.23 26.69 -5.37
C ASN A 187 -4.88 26.07 -5.75
N PHE A 188 -4.85 24.76 -6.08
CA PHE A 188 -3.62 24.08 -6.51
C PHE A 188 -3.16 24.52 -7.91
N VAL A 189 -4.09 24.84 -8.80
CA VAL A 189 -3.81 25.35 -10.14
C VAL A 189 -3.20 26.75 -10.05
N LYS A 190 -3.73 27.63 -9.18
CA LYS A 190 -3.17 28.96 -8.92
C LYS A 190 -1.75 28.94 -8.35
N LEU A 191 -1.43 27.98 -7.48
CA LEU A 191 -0.06 27.79 -6.97
C LEU A 191 0.94 27.41 -8.05
N LYS A 192 0.53 26.67 -9.08
CA LYS A 192 1.37 26.35 -10.25
C LYS A 192 1.64 27.58 -11.12
N GLU A 193 0.70 28.51 -11.19
CA GLU A 193 0.86 29.76 -11.96
C GLU A 193 1.78 30.76 -11.27
N ILE A 194 1.81 30.78 -9.94
CA ILE A 194 2.71 31.64 -9.14
C ILE A 194 4.18 31.15 -9.22
N LYS A 195 4.41 29.88 -9.57
CA LYS A 195 5.76 29.28 -9.70
C LYS A 195 6.40 29.46 -11.09
N LYS A 196 5.71 30.05 -12.05
CA LYS A 196 6.25 30.43 -13.35
C LYS A 196 6.78 31.86 -13.32
#